data_8e08646840f342d9b339dbfa86ee6c3d
#
_entry.id   8e08646840f342d9b339dbfa86ee6c3d
#
_cell.length_a   1.000
_cell.length_b   1.000
_cell.length_c   1.000
_cell.angle_alpha   90.00
_cell.angle_beta   90.00
_cell.angle_gamma   90.00
#
_symmetry.space_group_name_H-M   'P 1'
#
loop_
_entity.id
_entity.type
_entity.pdbx_description
1 polymer ?
#
loop_
_entity_poly.entity_id
_entity_poly.type
_entity_poly.pdbx_seq_one_letter_code
_entity_poly.pdbx_strand_id
1 'polypeptide(L)'
;RTQAELEAAWDKLGGVVRRPVIFQTYCSTNTPVPEVAMFIRLAKKYPKSFGYVKEEAAGDMANQRMVKECAAKPVMKRIFSGWGGWQWLYQLRHCGSEGLVTERVAYAPLLMRIWREYEKGDRDGELTEAFAMYRLLVDQRNFPGGGLRDYSLYFLEKEGLFRNRVSRRYLNASETEGGSFGSGRKWKLDKVQISDTQRKELDLLYAEILKALEK
;
A
#
# COMPACT_ATOMS: atom_id res chain seq x y z
N ARG A 1 10.49 3.24 -21.26
CA ARG A 1 11.61 3.96 -20.61
C ARG A 1 12.72 2.97 -20.28
N THR A 2 13.96 3.40 -20.38
CA THR A 2 15.15 2.64 -19.97
C THR A 2 15.53 2.95 -18.52
N GLN A 3 16.40 2.15 -17.90
CA GLN A 3 16.94 2.44 -16.55
C GLN A 3 17.68 3.80 -16.54
N ALA A 4 18.42 4.12 -17.59
CA ALA A 4 19.13 5.40 -17.71
C ALA A 4 18.18 6.60 -17.76
N GLU A 5 17.07 6.50 -18.48
CA GLU A 5 16.04 7.55 -18.53
C GLU A 5 15.33 7.72 -17.17
N LEU A 6 15.11 6.61 -16.46
CA LEU A 6 14.55 6.67 -15.11
C LEU A 6 15.53 7.35 -14.15
N GLU A 7 16.79 6.96 -14.17
CA GLU A 7 17.84 7.54 -13.31
C GLU A 7 18.01 9.04 -13.59
N ALA A 8 18.04 9.45 -14.86
CA ALA A 8 18.13 10.86 -15.23
C ALA A 8 16.92 11.68 -14.74
N ALA A 9 15.72 11.13 -14.82
CA ALA A 9 14.51 11.78 -14.31
C ALA A 9 14.55 11.93 -12.78
N TRP A 10 14.96 10.91 -12.06
CA TRP A 10 15.08 10.96 -10.60
C TRP A 10 16.25 11.85 -10.14
N ASP A 11 17.34 11.87 -10.90
CA ASP A 11 18.47 12.77 -10.65
C ASP A 11 18.04 14.25 -10.74
N LYS A 12 17.27 14.58 -11.76
CA LYS A 12 16.68 15.92 -11.94
C LYS A 12 15.79 16.30 -10.76
N LEU A 13 14.94 15.36 -10.31
CA LEU A 13 14.09 15.55 -9.14
C LEU A 13 14.91 15.78 -7.88
N GLY A 14 15.96 14.98 -7.66
CA GLY A 14 16.87 15.12 -6.51
C GLY A 14 17.53 16.49 -6.40
N GLY A 15 17.82 17.12 -7.53
CA GLY A 15 18.39 18.48 -7.58
C GLY A 15 17.45 19.58 -7.12
N VAL A 16 16.14 19.36 -7.16
CA VAL A 16 15.13 20.40 -6.84
C VAL A 16 14.36 20.13 -5.55
N VAL A 17 14.20 18.88 -5.15
CA VAL A 17 13.43 18.50 -3.95
C VAL A 17 14.16 18.87 -2.67
N ARG A 18 13.43 19.44 -1.71
CA ARG A 18 13.93 19.86 -0.39
C ARG A 18 13.35 19.07 0.78
N ARG A 19 12.52 18.07 0.51
CA ARG A 19 11.86 17.20 1.49
C ARG A 19 12.21 15.75 1.22
N PRO A 20 12.11 14.87 2.22
CA PRO A 20 12.21 13.42 1.99
C PRO A 20 11.20 12.93 0.96
N VAL A 21 11.62 12.04 0.07
CA VAL A 21 10.83 11.41 -0.98
C VAL A 21 10.89 9.91 -0.80
N ILE A 22 9.74 9.27 -0.81
CA ILE A 22 9.63 7.81 -0.86
C ILE A 22 9.58 7.39 -2.34
N PHE A 23 10.56 6.63 -2.79
CA PHE A 23 10.50 5.96 -4.09
C PHE A 23 9.45 4.85 -4.03
N GLN A 24 8.55 4.83 -4.98
CA GLN A 24 7.60 3.73 -5.16
C GLN A 24 8.02 2.88 -6.35
N THR A 25 8.19 1.58 -6.14
CA THR A 25 8.65 0.65 -7.17
C THR A 25 7.52 0.03 -7.98
N TYR A 26 6.28 0.49 -7.79
CA TYR A 26 5.15 0.02 -8.57
C TYR A 26 5.45 0.09 -10.06
N CYS A 27 5.38 -1.05 -10.72
CA CYS A 27 5.60 -1.17 -12.17
C CYS A 27 4.28 -1.49 -12.88
N SER A 28 4.05 -0.80 -13.96
CA SER A 28 3.06 -1.20 -14.97
C SER A 28 3.75 -1.99 -16.08
N THR A 29 2.98 -2.61 -16.95
CA THR A 29 3.49 -3.36 -18.11
C THR A 29 4.46 -2.57 -19.00
N ASN A 30 4.40 -1.24 -18.95
CA ASN A 30 5.20 -0.34 -19.80
C ASN A 30 6.28 0.44 -19.03
N THR A 31 6.48 0.16 -17.75
CA THR A 31 7.49 0.86 -16.94
C THR A 31 8.41 -0.18 -16.31
N PRO A 32 9.71 -0.18 -16.62
CA PRO A 32 10.64 -1.12 -16.00
C PRO A 32 10.72 -0.85 -14.49
N VAL A 33 10.96 -1.91 -13.74
CA VAL A 33 11.25 -1.80 -12.30
C VAL A 33 12.60 -1.11 -12.15
N PRO A 34 12.70 -0.01 -11.42
CA PRO A 34 13.97 0.67 -11.17
C PRO A 34 14.95 -0.25 -10.43
N GLU A 35 16.21 -0.26 -10.82
CA GLU A 35 17.24 -1.07 -10.15
C GLU A 35 17.53 -0.59 -8.72
N VAL A 36 17.73 -1.52 -7.79
CA VAL A 36 18.12 -1.19 -6.40
C VAL A 36 19.42 -0.38 -6.37
N ALA A 37 20.39 -0.74 -7.23
CA ALA A 37 21.65 -0.01 -7.36
C ALA A 37 21.44 1.46 -7.74
N MET A 38 20.45 1.75 -8.58
CA MET A 38 20.08 3.12 -8.94
C MET A 38 19.61 3.91 -7.71
N PHE A 39 18.73 3.32 -6.89
CA PHE A 39 18.26 3.98 -5.65
C PHE A 39 19.40 4.27 -4.69
N ILE A 40 20.34 3.35 -4.54
CA ILE A 40 21.51 3.52 -3.69
C ILE A 40 22.41 4.66 -4.21
N ARG A 41 22.66 4.74 -5.53
CA ARG A 41 23.44 5.85 -6.12
C ARG A 41 22.75 7.19 -5.87
N LEU A 42 21.46 7.28 -6.12
CA LEU A 42 20.69 8.50 -5.93
C LEU A 42 20.59 8.90 -4.46
N ALA A 43 20.45 7.95 -3.53
CA ALA A 43 20.45 8.23 -2.09
C ALA A 43 21.81 8.73 -1.59
N LYS A 44 22.93 8.22 -2.12
CA LYS A 44 24.27 8.75 -1.86
C LYS A 44 24.42 10.18 -2.37
N LYS A 45 23.92 10.47 -3.57
CA LYS A 45 24.01 11.80 -4.20
C LYS A 45 23.13 12.84 -3.51
N TYR A 46 21.95 12.44 -3.06
CA TYR A 46 20.93 13.32 -2.46
C TYR A 46 20.50 12.84 -1.06
N PRO A 47 21.41 12.77 -0.08
CA PRO A 47 21.15 12.11 1.21
C PRO A 47 20.08 12.81 2.06
N LYS A 48 19.76 14.07 1.79
CA LYS A 48 18.69 14.79 2.53
C LYS A 48 17.30 14.39 2.04
N SER A 49 17.16 14.05 0.76
CA SER A 49 15.86 13.83 0.12
C SER A 49 15.58 12.35 -0.14
N PHE A 50 16.58 11.55 -0.47
CA PHE A 50 16.41 10.16 -0.89
C PHE A 50 16.89 9.16 0.17
N GLY A 51 16.59 7.87 -0.07
CA GLY A 51 16.88 6.77 0.84
C GLY A 51 15.64 6.12 1.45
N TYR A 52 14.44 6.49 1.02
CA TYR A 52 13.17 5.92 1.44
C TYR A 52 12.52 5.20 0.26
N VAL A 53 12.07 3.97 0.47
CA VAL A 53 11.44 3.15 -0.58
C VAL A 53 10.13 2.57 -0.09
N LYS A 54 9.11 2.62 -0.91
CA LYS A 54 7.91 1.78 -0.85
C LYS A 54 8.08 0.67 -1.87
N GLU A 55 8.42 -0.53 -1.41
CA GLU A 55 8.71 -1.64 -2.30
C GLU A 55 7.40 -2.29 -2.78
N GLU A 56 7.16 -2.22 -4.08
CA GLU A 56 5.98 -2.73 -4.78
C GLU A 56 6.34 -3.40 -6.11
N ALA A 57 7.55 -3.89 -6.27
CA ALA A 57 7.89 -4.71 -7.43
C ALA A 57 7.04 -6.00 -7.42
N ALA A 58 6.76 -6.55 -8.61
CA ALA A 58 5.86 -7.67 -8.74
C ALA A 58 6.42 -8.97 -8.12
N GLY A 59 5.53 -9.73 -7.49
CA GLY A 59 5.83 -11.07 -6.97
C GLY A 59 6.96 -11.11 -5.93
N ASP A 60 7.74 -12.17 -5.97
CA ASP A 60 8.87 -12.40 -5.05
C ASP A 60 10.03 -11.41 -5.26
N MET A 61 10.02 -10.69 -6.36
CA MET A 61 11.02 -9.66 -6.66
C MET A 61 11.06 -8.59 -5.55
N ALA A 62 9.92 -8.20 -5.00
CA ALA A 62 9.84 -7.23 -3.91
C ALA A 62 10.63 -7.68 -2.68
N ASN A 63 10.52 -8.95 -2.30
CA ASN A 63 11.23 -9.50 -1.13
C ASN A 63 12.75 -9.50 -1.33
N GLN A 64 13.21 -9.95 -2.49
CA GLN A 64 14.65 -9.96 -2.83
C GLN A 64 15.24 -8.55 -2.90
N ARG A 65 14.48 -7.60 -3.43
CA ARG A 65 14.88 -6.19 -3.53
C ARG A 65 14.98 -5.57 -2.13
N MET A 66 13.99 -5.79 -1.28
CA MET A 66 13.95 -5.29 0.10
C MET A 66 15.17 -5.75 0.90
N VAL A 67 15.56 -7.02 0.79
CA VAL A 67 16.79 -7.54 1.43
C VAL A 67 18.04 -6.77 0.94
N LYS A 68 18.16 -6.53 -0.37
CA LYS A 68 19.30 -5.75 -0.94
C LYS A 68 19.27 -4.28 -0.50
N GLU A 69 18.12 -3.70 -0.41
CA GLU A 69 17.93 -2.31 0.07
C GLU A 69 18.31 -2.19 1.55
N CYS A 70 17.87 -3.15 2.38
CA CYS A 70 18.25 -3.21 3.79
C CYS A 70 19.76 -3.40 3.99
N ALA A 71 20.41 -4.20 3.16
CA ALA A 71 21.87 -4.39 3.20
C ALA A 71 22.65 -3.10 2.86
N ALA A 72 22.01 -2.12 2.21
CA ALA A 72 22.63 -0.84 1.86
C ALA A 72 22.46 0.25 2.93
N LYS A 73 21.99 -0.08 4.14
CA LYS A 73 21.95 0.87 5.26
C LYS A 73 23.38 1.30 5.68
N PRO A 74 23.58 2.53 6.13
CA PRO A 74 22.58 3.57 6.41
C PRO A 74 22.22 4.46 5.21
N VAL A 75 22.74 4.19 4.01
CA VAL A 75 22.43 4.96 2.79
C VAL A 75 20.95 4.88 2.48
N MET A 76 20.40 3.66 2.47
CA MET A 76 18.96 3.43 2.48
C MET A 76 18.45 3.59 3.91
N LYS A 77 17.53 4.52 4.12
CA LYS A 77 17.10 4.97 5.46
C LYS A 77 15.93 4.18 6.00
N ARG A 78 14.90 4.02 5.17
CA ARG A 78 13.68 3.28 5.50
C ARG A 78 13.14 2.55 4.28
N ILE A 79 12.77 1.29 4.48
CA ILE A 79 12.18 0.44 3.47
C ILE A 79 10.80 0.00 3.95
N PHE A 80 9.77 0.37 3.21
CA PHE A 80 8.39 0.09 3.53
C PHE A 80 7.82 -0.97 2.60
N SER A 81 6.98 -1.82 3.13
CA SER A 81 6.14 -2.72 2.34
C SER A 81 5.07 -1.94 1.58
N GLY A 82 4.75 -2.39 0.39
CA GLY A 82 3.66 -1.92 -0.44
C GLY A 82 2.61 -3.00 -0.70
N TRP A 83 1.99 -2.99 -1.89
CA TRP A 83 0.97 -3.96 -2.32
C TRP A 83 -0.15 -4.18 -1.28
N GLY A 84 -0.57 -3.12 -0.60
CA GLY A 84 -1.59 -3.23 0.44
C GLY A 84 -1.21 -4.15 1.60
N GLY A 85 0.07 -4.47 1.79
CA GLY A 85 0.56 -5.29 2.88
C GLY A 85 0.35 -6.80 2.71
N TRP A 86 0.10 -7.31 1.49
CA TRP A 86 -0.17 -8.73 1.25
C TRP A 86 0.91 -9.67 1.76
N GLN A 87 2.18 -9.25 1.70
CA GLN A 87 3.34 -10.01 2.16
C GLN A 87 3.97 -9.42 3.43
N TRP A 88 3.30 -8.46 4.08
CA TRP A 88 3.91 -7.65 5.13
C TRP A 88 4.44 -8.47 6.30
N LEU A 89 3.72 -9.50 6.75
CA LEU A 89 4.21 -10.37 7.82
C LEU A 89 5.55 -11.03 7.47
N TYR A 90 5.67 -11.58 6.25
CA TYR A 90 6.90 -12.17 5.78
C TYR A 90 8.02 -11.13 5.66
N GLN A 91 7.70 -9.96 5.13
CA GLN A 91 8.64 -8.88 4.94
C GLN A 91 9.14 -8.28 6.25
N LEU A 92 8.29 -8.20 7.28
CA LEU A 92 8.68 -7.82 8.63
C LEU A 92 9.69 -8.81 9.22
N ARG A 93 9.40 -10.11 9.14
CA ARG A 93 10.21 -11.16 9.76
C ARG A 93 11.51 -11.46 9.03
N HIS A 94 11.53 -11.33 7.70
CA HIS A 94 12.60 -11.90 6.88
C HIS A 94 13.26 -10.93 5.91
N CYS A 95 12.65 -9.79 5.61
CA CYS A 95 13.17 -8.87 4.60
C CYS A 95 13.57 -7.50 5.16
N GLY A 96 13.35 -7.25 6.44
CA GLY A 96 13.71 -6.01 7.09
C GLY A 96 12.78 -4.83 6.79
N SER A 97 11.48 -5.12 6.52
CA SER A 97 10.47 -4.07 6.39
C SER A 97 10.38 -3.23 7.67
N GLU A 98 10.28 -1.92 7.52
CA GLU A 98 10.20 -0.96 8.63
C GLU A 98 8.85 -0.26 8.67
N GLY A 99 7.83 -0.89 8.12
CA GLY A 99 6.46 -0.41 8.11
C GLY A 99 5.75 -0.70 6.81
N LEU A 100 4.56 -0.14 6.68
CA LEU A 100 3.69 -0.31 5.53
C LEU A 100 3.21 1.05 5.01
N VAL A 101 3.33 1.29 3.71
CA VAL A 101 2.68 2.41 3.03
C VAL A 101 1.55 1.87 2.17
N THR A 102 0.32 2.14 2.57
CA THR A 102 -0.88 1.57 1.95
C THR A 102 -2.01 2.59 1.82
N GLU A 103 -2.92 2.32 0.92
CA GLU A 103 -4.19 3.05 0.76
C GLU A 103 -5.30 2.54 1.69
N ARG A 104 -5.01 1.56 2.54
CA ARG A 104 -5.99 0.84 3.38
C ARG A 104 -6.26 1.56 4.70
N VAL A 105 -6.55 2.84 4.64
CA VAL A 105 -6.69 3.71 5.81
C VAL A 105 -7.81 3.27 6.77
N ALA A 106 -8.87 2.66 6.25
CA ALA A 106 -9.97 2.15 7.07
C ALA A 106 -9.54 1.04 8.06
N TYR A 107 -8.41 0.40 7.81
CA TYR A 107 -7.87 -0.67 8.65
C TYR A 107 -6.66 -0.23 9.48
N ALA A 108 -6.42 1.07 9.57
CA ALA A 108 -5.27 1.61 10.29
C ALA A 108 -5.15 1.11 11.74
N PRO A 109 -6.22 0.99 12.54
CA PRO A 109 -6.10 0.45 13.89
C PRO A 109 -5.54 -0.98 13.91
N LEU A 110 -6.00 -1.86 13.00
CA LEU A 110 -5.51 -3.22 12.89
C LEU A 110 -4.06 -3.28 12.37
N LEU A 111 -3.72 -2.44 11.40
CA LEU A 111 -2.34 -2.31 10.92
C LEU A 111 -1.40 -1.82 12.02
N MET A 112 -1.84 -0.90 12.86
CA MET A 112 -1.09 -0.43 14.02
C MET A 112 -0.93 -1.51 15.08
N ARG A 113 -1.92 -2.38 15.29
CA ARG A 113 -1.78 -3.56 16.15
C ARG A 113 -0.72 -4.50 15.61
N ILE A 114 -0.77 -4.86 14.31
CA ILE A 114 0.25 -5.70 13.66
C ILE A 114 1.65 -5.14 13.92
N TRP A 115 1.84 -3.85 13.76
CA TRP A 115 3.12 -3.18 14.00
C TRP A 115 3.57 -3.30 15.47
N ARG A 116 2.68 -3.02 16.41
CA ARG A 116 2.97 -3.09 17.85
C ARG A 116 3.33 -4.52 18.28
N GLU A 117 2.62 -5.53 17.79
CA GLU A 117 2.94 -6.93 18.10
C GLU A 117 4.30 -7.33 17.53
N TYR A 118 4.64 -6.84 16.33
CA TYR A 118 5.97 -7.03 15.77
C TYR A 118 7.07 -6.37 16.64
N GLU A 119 6.86 -5.16 17.11
CA GLU A 119 7.81 -4.45 17.99
C GLU A 119 8.00 -5.17 19.35
N LYS A 120 6.99 -5.88 19.85
CA LYS A 120 7.09 -6.73 21.04
C LYS A 120 7.87 -8.01 20.79
N GLY A 121 8.20 -8.35 19.55
CA GLY A 121 8.96 -9.53 19.17
C GLY A 121 8.13 -10.73 18.74
N ASP A 122 6.87 -10.52 18.29
CA ASP A 122 5.99 -11.57 17.74
C ASP A 122 5.87 -12.80 18.67
N ARG A 123 5.67 -12.55 19.93
CA ARG A 123 5.51 -13.60 20.92
C ARG A 123 4.09 -14.16 20.86
N ASP A 124 3.95 -15.46 21.06
CA ASP A 124 2.67 -16.16 21.23
C ASP A 124 1.71 -16.16 20.03
N GLY A 125 2.19 -15.80 18.82
CA GLY A 125 1.41 -15.85 17.61
C GLY A 125 0.40 -14.71 17.43
N GLU A 126 0.34 -13.72 18.32
CA GLU A 126 -0.59 -12.59 18.23
C GLU A 126 -0.41 -11.76 16.96
N LEU A 127 0.85 -11.57 16.53
CA LEU A 127 1.15 -10.94 15.25
C LEU A 127 0.55 -11.72 14.07
N THR A 128 0.68 -13.04 14.11
CA THR A 128 0.13 -13.92 13.07
C THR A 128 -1.40 -13.85 13.03
N GLU A 129 -2.05 -13.86 14.19
CA GLU A 129 -3.51 -13.74 14.31
C GLU A 129 -4.00 -12.38 13.75
N ALA A 130 -3.39 -11.28 14.18
CA ALA A 130 -3.73 -9.96 13.70
C ALA A 130 -3.52 -9.81 12.19
N PHE A 131 -2.45 -10.38 11.67
CA PHE A 131 -2.19 -10.37 10.23
C PHE A 131 -3.16 -11.25 9.45
N ALA A 132 -3.54 -12.42 9.95
CA ALA A 132 -4.54 -13.28 9.32
C ALA A 132 -5.89 -12.56 9.21
N MET A 133 -6.31 -11.87 10.26
CA MET A 133 -7.52 -11.04 10.25
C MET A 133 -7.44 -9.93 9.21
N TYR A 134 -6.32 -9.22 9.15
CA TYR A 134 -6.09 -8.21 8.11
C TYR A 134 -6.22 -8.81 6.69
N ARG A 135 -5.66 -10.01 6.48
CA ARG A 135 -5.74 -10.71 5.20
C ARG A 135 -7.17 -11.04 4.79
N LEU A 136 -8.03 -11.44 5.72
CA LEU A 136 -9.44 -11.69 5.44
C LEU A 136 -10.14 -10.44 4.92
N LEU A 137 -9.84 -9.28 5.49
CA LEU A 137 -10.43 -8.00 5.08
C LEU A 137 -9.98 -7.54 3.70
N VAL A 138 -8.75 -7.81 3.32
CA VAL A 138 -8.19 -7.34 2.05
C VAL A 138 -8.28 -8.37 0.93
N ASP A 139 -8.70 -9.59 1.20
CA ASP A 139 -8.91 -10.59 0.17
C ASP A 139 -10.22 -10.33 -0.58
N GLN A 140 -10.09 -9.76 -1.77
CA GLN A 140 -11.23 -9.41 -2.63
C GLN A 140 -12.07 -10.62 -3.05
N ARG A 141 -11.56 -11.84 -2.94
CA ARG A 141 -12.30 -13.06 -3.28
C ARG A 141 -13.40 -13.36 -2.27
N ASN A 142 -13.23 -12.90 -1.03
CA ASN A 142 -14.24 -13.07 0.01
C ASN A 142 -15.46 -12.15 -0.19
N PHE A 143 -15.30 -11.09 -0.98
CA PHE A 143 -16.33 -10.07 -1.20
C PHE A 143 -16.48 -9.74 -2.70
N PRO A 144 -17.00 -10.67 -3.50
CA PRO A 144 -17.18 -10.43 -4.93
C PRO A 144 -18.18 -9.30 -5.17
N GLY A 145 -17.86 -8.42 -6.12
CA GLY A 145 -18.73 -7.32 -6.57
C GLY A 145 -18.53 -5.98 -5.88
N GLY A 146 -17.76 -5.91 -4.79
CA GLY A 146 -17.32 -4.63 -4.19
C GLY A 146 -15.80 -4.51 -4.30
N GLY A 147 -15.30 -3.39 -4.72
CA GLY A 147 -13.85 -3.16 -4.67
C GLY A 147 -13.40 -2.91 -3.22
N LEU A 148 -12.15 -3.21 -2.91
CA LEU A 148 -11.55 -2.92 -1.61
C LEU A 148 -11.75 -1.47 -1.17
N ARG A 149 -11.77 -0.53 -2.12
CA ARG A 149 -12.11 0.87 -1.87
C ARG A 149 -13.52 1.04 -1.31
N ASP A 150 -14.47 0.27 -1.83
CA ASP A 150 -15.89 0.41 -1.50
C ASP A 150 -16.15 -0.06 -0.08
N TYR A 151 -15.51 -1.14 0.34
CA TYR A 151 -15.56 -1.62 1.73
C TYR A 151 -14.83 -0.69 2.69
N SER A 152 -13.71 -0.11 2.27
CA SER A 152 -13.03 0.90 3.06
C SER A 152 -13.93 2.12 3.32
N LEU A 153 -14.67 2.58 2.31
CA LEU A 153 -15.63 3.68 2.49
C LEU A 153 -16.81 3.29 3.40
N TYR A 154 -17.24 2.03 3.37
CA TYR A 154 -18.26 1.53 4.30
C TYR A 154 -17.80 1.60 5.75
N PHE A 155 -16.60 1.11 6.06
CA PHE A 155 -16.05 1.17 7.41
C PHE A 155 -15.80 2.60 7.88
N LEU A 156 -15.29 3.47 7.03
CA LEU A 156 -15.05 4.87 7.35
C LEU A 156 -16.37 5.65 7.63
N GLU A 157 -17.44 5.30 6.92
CA GLU A 157 -18.79 5.83 7.21
C GLU A 157 -19.31 5.27 8.54
N LYS A 158 -19.15 3.98 8.78
CA LYS A 158 -19.59 3.31 10.02
C LYS A 158 -18.88 3.86 11.27
N GLU A 159 -17.61 4.20 11.15
CA GLU A 159 -16.83 4.83 12.22
C GLU A 159 -17.10 6.35 12.38
N GLY A 160 -17.95 6.91 11.55
CA GLY A 160 -18.28 8.33 11.59
C GLY A 160 -17.18 9.26 11.08
N LEU A 161 -16.12 8.73 10.48
CA LEU A 161 -15.03 9.51 9.88
C LEU A 161 -15.46 10.15 8.56
N PHE A 162 -16.34 9.48 7.83
CA PHE A 162 -16.97 10.00 6.62
C PHE A 162 -18.49 10.13 6.82
N ARG A 163 -19.08 11.19 6.25
CA ARG A 163 -20.53 11.42 6.32
C ARG A 163 -21.32 10.50 5.38
N ASN A 164 -20.68 9.97 4.37
CA ASN A 164 -21.31 9.12 3.36
C ASN A 164 -20.27 8.34 2.55
N ARG A 165 -20.73 7.38 1.74
CA ARG A 165 -19.94 6.54 0.86
C ARG A 165 -19.87 7.07 -0.58
N VAL A 166 -19.94 8.36 -0.79
CA VAL A 166 -19.80 8.93 -2.12
C VAL A 166 -18.33 8.91 -2.53
N SER A 167 -18.05 8.29 -3.64
CA SER A 167 -16.71 8.20 -4.22
C SER A 167 -16.68 8.86 -5.58
N ARG A 168 -15.58 9.54 -5.88
CA ARG A 168 -15.25 9.92 -7.24
C ARG A 168 -14.64 8.70 -7.93
N ARG A 169 -15.34 8.12 -8.89
CA ARG A 169 -14.79 7.06 -9.71
C ARG A 169 -14.55 7.53 -11.14
N TYR A 170 -13.57 6.93 -11.77
CA TYR A 170 -13.40 7.08 -13.20
C TYR A 170 -14.50 6.31 -13.94
N LEU A 171 -15.01 6.89 -14.98
CA LEU A 171 -15.85 6.16 -15.91
C LEU A 171 -15.00 5.15 -16.68
N ASN A 172 -15.55 3.97 -16.94
CA ASN A 172 -14.90 2.94 -17.74
C ASN A 172 -14.75 3.42 -19.20
N ALA A 173 -13.90 2.77 -19.98
CA ALA A 173 -13.71 3.09 -21.39
C ALA A 173 -15.03 2.97 -22.21
N SER A 174 -15.93 2.05 -21.81
CA SER A 174 -17.27 1.90 -22.37
C SER A 174 -18.24 3.03 -22.02
N GLU A 175 -17.96 3.78 -20.96
CA GLU A 175 -18.76 4.93 -20.51
C GLU A 175 -18.18 6.27 -21.00
N THR A 176 -16.99 6.24 -21.60
CA THR A 176 -16.29 7.41 -22.13
C THR A 176 -15.69 7.11 -23.49
N GLU A 177 -16.14 7.77 -24.53
CA GLU A 177 -15.45 7.70 -25.81
C GLU A 177 -14.00 8.20 -25.66
N GLY A 178 -13.02 7.31 -25.86
CA GLY A 178 -11.61 7.66 -26.01
C GLY A 178 -10.78 7.92 -24.75
N GLY A 179 -11.15 7.40 -23.58
CA GLY A 179 -10.45 7.69 -22.32
C GLY A 179 -9.14 6.95 -22.09
N SER A 180 -8.00 7.54 -22.42
CA SER A 180 -6.69 7.11 -21.90
C SER A 180 -6.38 7.72 -20.51
N PHE A 181 -5.41 7.12 -19.78
CA PHE A 181 -4.84 7.74 -18.59
C PHE A 181 -4.25 9.10 -18.94
N GLY A 182 -4.95 10.19 -18.58
CA GLY A 182 -4.52 11.54 -18.91
C GLY A 182 -5.61 12.59 -18.70
N SER A 183 -5.35 13.80 -19.10
CA SER A 183 -6.11 15.02 -18.86
C SER A 183 -7.55 15.07 -19.41
N GLY A 184 -8.07 13.98 -19.98
CA GLY A 184 -9.42 13.91 -20.55
C GLY A 184 -10.40 12.98 -19.84
N ARG A 185 -10.03 12.39 -18.68
CA ARG A 185 -10.90 11.44 -17.98
C ARG A 185 -12.15 12.13 -17.41
N LYS A 186 -13.30 11.60 -17.77
CA LYS A 186 -14.55 11.97 -17.12
C LYS A 186 -14.64 11.29 -15.75
N TRP A 187 -15.12 12.03 -14.77
CA TRP A 187 -15.37 11.57 -13.42
C TRP A 187 -16.86 11.53 -13.14
N LYS A 188 -17.27 10.58 -12.33
CA LYS A 188 -18.61 10.51 -11.79
C LYS A 188 -18.52 10.45 -10.27
N LEU A 189 -19.36 11.21 -9.60
CA LEU A 189 -19.64 11.01 -8.20
C LEU A 189 -20.65 9.87 -8.09
N ASP A 190 -20.31 8.82 -7.36
CA ASP A 190 -21.16 7.65 -7.25
C ASP A 190 -21.22 7.20 -5.79
N LYS A 191 -22.42 6.94 -5.30
CA LYS A 191 -22.60 6.35 -3.98
C LYS A 191 -22.34 4.87 -4.10
N VAL A 192 -21.36 4.40 -3.34
CA VAL A 192 -21.04 2.97 -3.29
C VAL A 192 -22.25 2.18 -2.81
N GLN A 193 -22.69 1.24 -3.64
CA GLN A 193 -23.78 0.34 -3.34
C GLN A 193 -23.23 -0.93 -2.67
N ILE A 194 -23.76 -1.26 -1.51
CA ILE A 194 -23.45 -2.50 -0.79
C ILE A 194 -24.78 -3.18 -0.52
N SER A 195 -24.93 -4.43 -0.97
CA SER A 195 -26.15 -5.21 -0.74
C SER A 195 -26.35 -5.51 0.75
N ASP A 196 -27.55 -5.88 1.15
CA ASP A 196 -27.83 -6.23 2.53
C ASP A 196 -27.03 -7.45 3.01
N THR A 197 -26.81 -8.42 2.13
CA THR A 197 -25.94 -9.57 2.42
C THR A 197 -24.51 -9.14 2.67
N GLN A 198 -23.93 -8.36 1.75
CA GLN A 198 -22.57 -7.82 1.91
C GLN A 198 -22.43 -6.97 3.19
N ARG A 199 -23.45 -6.19 3.52
CA ARG A 199 -23.44 -5.38 4.75
C ARG A 199 -23.39 -6.25 6.00
N LYS A 200 -24.20 -7.31 6.05
CA LYS A 200 -24.18 -8.26 7.18
C LYS A 200 -22.82 -8.92 7.35
N GLU A 201 -22.20 -9.35 6.25
CA GLU A 201 -20.85 -9.95 6.27
C GLU A 201 -19.79 -8.94 6.73
N LEU A 202 -19.83 -7.71 6.22
CA LEU A 202 -18.93 -6.65 6.65
C LEU A 202 -19.13 -6.27 8.12
N ASP A 203 -20.36 -6.28 8.61
CA ASP A 203 -20.65 -6.00 10.03
C ASP A 203 -20.12 -7.10 10.95
N LEU A 204 -20.18 -8.37 10.55
CA LEU A 204 -19.56 -9.45 11.29
C LEU A 204 -18.02 -9.30 11.33
N LEU A 205 -17.40 -9.01 10.21
CA LEU A 205 -15.96 -8.77 10.15
C LEU A 205 -15.55 -7.55 10.99
N TYR A 206 -16.32 -6.49 10.95
CA TYR A 206 -16.07 -5.31 11.77
C TYR A 206 -16.13 -5.64 13.27
N ALA A 207 -17.11 -6.43 13.70
CA ALA A 207 -17.20 -6.88 15.08
C ALA A 207 -15.98 -7.73 15.49
N GLU A 208 -15.48 -8.60 14.62
CA GLU A 208 -14.27 -9.38 14.90
C GLU A 208 -13.01 -8.49 14.97
N ILE A 209 -12.92 -7.44 14.14
CA ILE A 209 -11.84 -6.46 14.24
C ILE A 209 -11.86 -5.76 15.60
N LEU A 210 -13.02 -5.30 16.04
CA LEU A 210 -13.15 -4.62 17.34
C LEU A 210 -12.70 -5.53 18.47
N LYS A 211 -13.17 -6.78 18.53
CA LYS A 211 -12.70 -7.77 19.52
C LYS A 211 -11.18 -7.97 19.48
N ALA A 212 -10.61 -7.99 18.28
CA ALA A 212 -9.17 -8.14 18.13
C ALA A 212 -8.39 -6.91 18.62
N LEU A 213 -8.97 -5.73 18.58
CA LEU A 213 -8.33 -4.50 19.04
C LEU A 213 -8.45 -4.29 20.56
N GLU A 214 -9.40 -4.96 21.22
CA GLU A 214 -9.60 -4.90 22.67
C GLU A 214 -8.62 -5.79 23.46
N LYS A 215 -7.99 -6.75 22.83
CA LYS A 215 -6.95 -7.61 23.40
C LYS A 215 -5.58 -6.92 23.36
#